data_1e7e1bb40ef79e8ed72ff2b382c6ecd2
#
_entry.id   1e7e1bb40ef79e8ed72ff2b382c6ecd2
#
_cell.length_a   1.000
_cell.length_b   1.000
_cell.length_c   1.000
_cell.angle_alpha   90.00
_cell.angle_beta   90.00
_cell.angle_gamma   90.00
#
_symmetry.space_group_name_H-M   'P 1'
#
loop_
_entity.id
_entity.type
_entity.pdbx_description
1 polymer ?
#
loop_
_entity_poly.entity_id
_entity_poly.type
_entity_poly.pdbx_seq_one_letter_code
_entity_poly.pdbx_strand_id
1 'polypeptide(L)'
;QLMPPIMGAGAFVMASYTQIPDTTLVAVSVLPALLYFASIAFYVRIEAKRQGVQVVEEDTPGFVELMLGGGLPFLIPIGVLIALLVYGYTPTYAAGIAILAVIAASWLTRKPMGPIAVAEALALGSRNMVMTAVLLCSIGLIVNVIAMSGVGNTFSLMITQWAGDSLLIAIVLVALASLILGMGLPVTAAYIVLGTLSAPALFDLIANQQLAAAIASGDVGDQAKTMLMLVSPEAAAKLGTPMQLDAAKELVAAIPRDLMAPIREGIIDSTALTFALLSAHLIIFWLSQDSNITPPVCLTAFTAAAIAGTPAMATGLTSWKIAKALYIVPLLFAYTPFIGGSYVEVFTIFAFALVGLYAFSGFMQGHLEKPMSWPMRIALLACGAILLLPVATYIKLVGLAGFVAVLVLNIRSKSVEQPVAASS
;
A
#
# COMPACT_ATOMS: atom_id res chain seq x y z
N GLN A 1 7.56 -8.09 1.70
CA GLN A 1 6.15 -8.41 1.43
C GLN A 1 5.45 -7.33 0.58
N LEU A 2 5.89 -6.08 0.64
CA LEU A 2 5.35 -5.00 -0.18
C LEU A 2 6.08 -4.83 -1.51
N MET A 3 7.36 -5.20 -1.58
CA MET A 3 8.20 -4.91 -2.74
C MET A 3 8.02 -5.94 -3.85
N PRO A 4 7.54 -5.54 -5.03
CA PRO A 4 7.53 -6.39 -6.22
C PRO A 4 8.96 -6.80 -6.64
N PRO A 5 9.10 -7.96 -7.27
CA PRO A 5 8.08 -8.90 -7.72
C PRO A 5 7.68 -9.94 -6.67
N ILE A 6 8.31 -9.97 -5.52
CA ILE A 6 8.15 -11.06 -4.55
C ILE A 6 6.83 -10.88 -3.76
N MET A 7 6.54 -9.68 -3.24
CA MET A 7 5.32 -9.26 -2.50
C MET A 7 4.74 -10.28 -1.50
N GLY A 8 5.38 -11.41 -1.28
CA GLY A 8 4.89 -12.49 -0.42
C GLY A 8 3.68 -13.25 -1.00
N ALA A 9 3.23 -14.29 -0.28
CA ALA A 9 2.12 -15.15 -0.73
C ALA A 9 0.79 -14.41 -0.89
N GLY A 10 0.58 -13.31 -0.15
CA GLY A 10 -0.66 -12.54 -0.21
C GLY A 10 -0.96 -11.92 -1.58
N ALA A 11 0.07 -11.51 -2.33
CA ALA A 11 -0.11 -10.96 -3.67
C ALA A 11 -0.61 -12.01 -4.67
N PHE A 12 -0.07 -13.22 -4.62
CA PHE A 12 -0.53 -14.33 -5.47
C PHE A 12 -1.96 -14.77 -5.12
N VAL A 13 -2.30 -14.72 -3.84
CA VAL A 13 -3.69 -14.95 -3.41
C VAL A 13 -4.60 -13.83 -3.92
N MET A 14 -4.14 -12.58 -3.91
CA MET A 14 -4.87 -11.45 -4.48
C MET A 14 -5.16 -11.66 -5.97
N ALA A 15 -4.17 -12.04 -6.76
CA ALA A 15 -4.34 -12.34 -8.18
C ALA A 15 -5.37 -13.46 -8.40
N SER A 16 -5.32 -14.51 -7.57
CA SER A 16 -6.29 -15.62 -7.63
C SER A 16 -7.71 -15.17 -7.28
N TYR A 17 -7.90 -14.29 -6.32
CA TYR A 17 -9.22 -13.78 -5.92
C TYR A 17 -9.82 -12.79 -6.93
N THR A 18 -8.99 -11.87 -7.40
CA THR A 18 -9.43 -10.80 -8.31
C THR A 18 -9.47 -11.24 -9.77
N GLN A 19 -8.84 -12.37 -10.10
CA GLN A 19 -8.59 -12.83 -11.47
C GLN A 19 -7.82 -11.82 -12.31
N ILE A 20 -7.11 -10.87 -11.67
CA ILE A 20 -6.25 -9.89 -12.31
C ILE A 20 -4.87 -10.52 -12.51
N PRO A 21 -4.25 -10.38 -13.69
CA PRO A 21 -2.92 -10.94 -13.96
C PRO A 21 -1.88 -10.46 -12.95
N ASP A 22 -1.01 -11.37 -12.47
CA ASP A 22 0.08 -11.07 -11.54
C ASP A 22 0.98 -9.93 -12.06
N THR A 23 1.21 -9.87 -13.37
CA THR A 23 2.02 -8.82 -14.03
C THR A 23 1.44 -7.43 -13.81
N THR A 24 0.11 -7.28 -13.91
CA THR A 24 -0.58 -6.02 -13.65
C THR A 24 -0.43 -5.63 -12.18
N LEU A 25 -0.67 -6.58 -11.27
CA LEU A 25 -0.55 -6.37 -9.82
C LEU A 25 0.87 -5.96 -9.43
N VAL A 26 1.88 -6.65 -9.96
CA VAL A 26 3.29 -6.30 -9.76
C VAL A 26 3.58 -4.90 -10.29
N ALA A 27 3.16 -4.56 -11.51
CA ALA A 27 3.44 -3.27 -12.12
C ALA A 27 2.86 -2.10 -11.31
N VAL A 28 1.60 -2.17 -10.90
CA VAL A 28 0.96 -1.06 -10.16
C VAL A 28 1.49 -0.93 -8.72
N SER A 29 2.09 -1.99 -8.17
CA SER A 29 2.59 -1.99 -6.78
C SER A 29 4.02 -1.43 -6.64
N VAL A 30 4.78 -1.25 -7.74
CA VAL A 30 6.18 -0.77 -7.68
C VAL A 30 6.25 0.62 -7.05
N LEU A 31 5.51 1.58 -7.57
CA LEU A 31 5.58 2.97 -7.09
C LEU A 31 5.07 3.13 -5.65
N PRO A 32 3.94 2.52 -5.26
CA PRO A 32 3.53 2.47 -3.86
C PRO A 32 4.59 1.88 -2.93
N ALA A 33 5.24 0.78 -3.30
CA ALA A 33 6.31 0.19 -2.51
C ALA A 33 7.50 1.14 -2.36
N LEU A 34 7.91 1.80 -3.45
CA LEU A 34 8.97 2.82 -3.41
C LEU A 34 8.60 3.99 -2.50
N LEU A 35 7.35 4.46 -2.49
CA LEU A 35 6.87 5.48 -1.56
C LEU A 35 7.01 5.04 -0.10
N TYR A 36 6.65 3.78 0.18
CA TYR A 36 6.78 3.23 1.52
C TYR A 36 8.24 3.21 1.99
N PHE A 37 9.15 2.67 1.19
CA PHE A 37 10.57 2.64 1.54
C PHE A 37 11.21 4.02 1.63
N ALA A 38 10.82 4.94 0.74
CA ALA A 38 11.25 6.33 0.82
C ALA A 38 10.78 7.00 2.13
N SER A 39 9.55 6.74 2.55
CA SER A 39 9.01 7.25 3.83
C SER A 39 9.82 6.75 5.04
N ILE A 40 10.24 5.48 5.03
CA ILE A 40 11.11 4.91 6.07
C ILE A 40 12.49 5.60 6.03
N ALA A 41 13.09 5.72 4.85
CA ALA A 41 14.39 6.37 4.68
C ALA A 41 14.37 7.83 5.16
N PHE A 42 13.30 8.57 4.87
CA PHE A 42 13.11 9.93 5.36
C PHE A 42 13.04 9.99 6.88
N TYR A 43 12.27 9.08 7.48
CA TYR A 43 12.16 9.03 8.93
C TYR A 43 13.51 8.74 9.57
N VAL A 44 14.23 7.72 9.10
CA VAL A 44 15.54 7.33 9.64
C VAL A 44 16.54 8.45 9.46
N ARG A 45 16.58 9.12 8.30
CA ARG A 45 17.48 10.27 8.05
C ARG A 45 17.22 11.42 9.03
N ILE A 46 15.95 11.77 9.23
CA ILE A 46 15.59 12.87 10.14
C ILE A 46 15.94 12.48 11.58
N GLU A 47 15.68 11.24 11.98
CA GLU A 47 15.98 10.75 13.33
C GLU A 47 17.48 10.71 13.60
N ALA A 48 18.28 10.24 12.64
CA ALA A 48 19.74 10.25 12.74
C ALA A 48 20.29 11.68 12.93
N LYS A 49 19.75 12.65 12.18
CA LYS A 49 20.11 14.06 12.37
C LYS A 49 19.68 14.60 13.73
N ARG A 50 18.48 14.25 14.18
CA ARG A 50 17.95 14.67 15.49
C ARG A 50 18.81 14.16 16.64
N GLN A 51 19.32 12.93 16.51
CA GLN A 51 20.19 12.31 17.52
C GLN A 51 21.67 12.71 17.37
N GLY A 52 22.03 13.47 16.34
CA GLY A 52 23.41 13.87 16.11
C GLY A 52 24.34 12.71 15.77
N VAL A 53 23.79 11.64 15.15
CA VAL A 53 24.58 10.48 14.72
C VAL A 53 25.62 10.95 13.70
N GLN A 54 26.89 10.79 14.03
CA GLN A 54 28.00 11.10 13.12
C GLN A 54 28.21 9.93 12.17
N VAL A 55 28.46 10.26 10.90
CA VAL A 55 28.87 9.26 9.92
C VAL A 55 30.29 8.82 10.28
N VAL A 56 30.46 7.55 10.59
CA VAL A 56 31.80 6.97 10.72
C VAL A 56 32.30 6.78 9.29
N GLU A 57 33.37 7.49 8.94
CA GLU A 57 34.11 7.27 7.68
C GLU A 57 34.85 5.94 7.79
N GLU A 58 34.14 4.83 7.55
CA GLU A 58 34.80 3.57 7.26
C GLU A 58 35.13 3.52 5.76
N ASP A 59 36.23 2.87 5.41
CA ASP A 59 36.60 2.54 4.03
C ASP A 59 35.52 1.63 3.43
N THR A 60 34.42 2.23 3.01
CA THR A 60 33.33 1.48 2.37
C THR A 60 33.72 1.16 0.94
N PRO A 61 33.66 -0.13 0.54
CA PRO A 61 33.95 -0.53 -0.83
C PRO A 61 33.05 0.23 -1.82
N GLY A 62 33.61 0.62 -2.96
CA GLY A 62 32.87 1.34 -3.98
C GLY A 62 31.68 0.52 -4.51
N PHE A 63 30.66 1.22 -5.04
CA PHE A 63 29.45 0.57 -5.56
C PHE A 63 29.74 -0.56 -6.56
N VAL A 64 30.70 -0.35 -7.46
CA VAL A 64 31.10 -1.38 -8.45
C VAL A 64 31.74 -2.60 -7.78
N GLU A 65 32.56 -2.37 -6.76
CA GLU A 65 33.20 -3.44 -6.01
C GLU A 65 32.17 -4.25 -5.21
N LEU A 66 31.18 -3.59 -4.61
CA LEU A 66 30.05 -4.26 -3.94
C LEU A 66 29.21 -5.06 -4.93
N MET A 67 28.95 -4.53 -6.12
CA MET A 67 28.19 -5.23 -7.16
C MET A 67 28.92 -6.49 -7.64
N LEU A 68 30.20 -6.38 -7.95
CA LEU A 68 31.03 -7.51 -8.40
C LEU A 68 31.33 -8.49 -7.27
N GLY A 69 31.47 -8.02 -6.02
CA GLY A 69 31.79 -8.84 -4.86
C GLY A 69 30.64 -9.73 -4.35
N GLY A 70 29.39 -9.42 -4.66
CA GLY A 70 28.23 -10.18 -4.17
C GLY A 70 26.87 -9.67 -4.64
N GLY A 71 26.78 -8.47 -5.20
CA GLY A 71 25.52 -7.89 -5.63
C GLY A 71 24.96 -8.55 -6.89
N LEU A 72 25.78 -8.80 -7.91
CA LEU A 72 25.37 -9.44 -9.15
C LEU A 72 24.73 -10.82 -8.94
N PRO A 73 25.35 -11.74 -8.18
CA PRO A 73 24.76 -13.04 -7.89
C PRO A 73 23.40 -12.95 -7.19
N PHE A 74 23.16 -11.90 -6.42
CA PHE A 74 21.88 -11.65 -5.79
C PHE A 74 20.84 -11.07 -6.76
N LEU A 75 21.24 -10.18 -7.67
CA LEU A 75 20.35 -9.53 -8.63
C LEU A 75 19.96 -10.44 -9.80
N ILE A 76 20.81 -11.38 -10.22
CA ILE A 76 20.54 -12.28 -11.34
C ILE A 76 19.25 -13.09 -11.14
N PRO A 77 19.01 -13.79 -10.01
CA PRO A 77 17.77 -14.53 -9.81
C PRO A 77 16.53 -13.64 -9.82
N ILE A 78 16.63 -12.44 -9.25
CA ILE A 78 15.54 -11.48 -9.22
C ILE A 78 15.24 -10.97 -10.65
N GLY A 79 16.28 -10.67 -11.42
CA GLY A 79 16.15 -10.27 -12.81
C GLY A 79 15.53 -11.36 -13.69
N VAL A 80 15.93 -12.63 -13.49
CA VAL A 80 15.33 -13.79 -14.16
C VAL A 80 13.85 -13.92 -13.80
N LEU A 81 13.50 -13.81 -12.52
CA LEU A 81 12.11 -13.86 -12.06
C LEU A 81 11.26 -12.78 -12.73
N ILE A 82 11.73 -11.52 -12.71
CA ILE A 82 11.02 -10.40 -13.34
C ILE A 82 10.87 -10.63 -14.84
N ALA A 83 11.94 -11.00 -15.51
CA ALA A 83 11.92 -11.24 -16.96
C ALA A 83 10.88 -12.31 -17.34
N LEU A 84 10.86 -13.44 -16.64
CA LEU A 84 9.91 -14.52 -16.90
C LEU A 84 8.46 -14.09 -16.66
N LEU A 85 8.19 -13.32 -15.60
CA LEU A 85 6.86 -12.76 -15.35
C LEU A 85 6.42 -11.79 -16.45
N VAL A 86 7.32 -10.92 -16.93
CA VAL A 86 7.05 -9.99 -18.03
C VAL A 86 6.81 -10.74 -19.34
N TYR A 87 7.50 -11.86 -19.59
CA TYR A 87 7.25 -12.73 -20.75
C TYR A 87 5.94 -13.54 -20.63
N GLY A 88 5.20 -13.43 -19.53
CA GLY A 88 3.90 -14.08 -19.33
C GLY A 88 3.97 -15.50 -18.81
N TYR A 89 5.10 -15.95 -18.28
CA TYR A 89 5.19 -17.23 -17.59
C TYR A 89 4.47 -17.16 -16.23
N THR A 90 3.95 -18.32 -15.80
CA THR A 90 3.28 -18.39 -14.49
C THR A 90 4.28 -18.13 -13.34
N PRO A 91 3.85 -17.53 -12.23
CA PRO A 91 4.71 -17.27 -11.07
C PRO A 91 5.41 -18.52 -10.55
N THR A 92 4.72 -19.66 -10.54
CA THR A 92 5.28 -20.94 -10.10
C THR A 92 6.44 -21.40 -11.00
N TYR A 93 6.28 -21.29 -12.32
CA TYR A 93 7.34 -21.60 -13.28
C TYR A 93 8.51 -20.63 -13.15
N ALA A 94 8.22 -19.33 -13.10
CA ALA A 94 9.23 -18.29 -12.92
C ALA A 94 10.04 -18.48 -11.63
N ALA A 95 9.37 -18.82 -10.52
CA ALA A 95 10.05 -19.14 -9.25
C ALA A 95 10.96 -20.38 -9.35
N GLY A 96 10.50 -21.44 -10.02
CA GLY A 96 11.31 -22.65 -10.24
C GLY A 96 12.60 -22.34 -11.00
N ILE A 97 12.51 -21.58 -12.09
CA ILE A 97 13.68 -21.14 -12.87
C ILE A 97 14.56 -20.17 -12.05
N ALA A 98 13.97 -19.27 -11.27
CA ALA A 98 14.73 -18.38 -10.39
C ALA A 98 15.54 -19.15 -9.33
N ILE A 99 15.02 -20.27 -8.79
CA ILE A 99 15.77 -21.15 -7.88
C ILE A 99 17.01 -21.72 -8.59
N LEU A 100 16.85 -22.17 -9.83
CA LEU A 100 18.00 -22.64 -10.64
C LEU A 100 19.00 -21.50 -10.91
N ALA A 101 18.50 -20.29 -11.17
CA ALA A 101 19.33 -19.11 -11.34
C ALA A 101 20.11 -18.74 -10.07
N VAL A 102 19.54 -18.94 -8.86
CA VAL A 102 20.26 -18.77 -7.58
C VAL A 102 21.46 -19.71 -7.53
N ILE A 103 21.25 -20.98 -7.87
CA ILE A 103 22.33 -22.01 -7.86
C ILE A 103 23.42 -21.61 -8.85
N ALA A 104 23.05 -21.28 -10.08
CA ALA A 104 24.00 -20.86 -11.11
C ALA A 104 24.75 -19.57 -10.73
N ALA A 105 24.04 -18.57 -10.21
CA ALA A 105 24.63 -17.31 -9.76
C ALA A 105 25.59 -17.50 -8.58
N SER A 106 25.37 -18.51 -7.71
CA SER A 106 26.29 -18.82 -6.62
C SER A 106 27.69 -19.17 -7.10
N TRP A 107 27.82 -19.75 -8.30
CA TRP A 107 29.12 -20.10 -8.88
C TRP A 107 29.94 -18.87 -9.30
N LEU A 108 29.32 -17.69 -9.37
CA LEU A 108 30.03 -16.42 -9.56
C LEU A 108 30.57 -15.84 -8.24
N THR A 109 30.24 -16.45 -7.11
CA THR A 109 30.67 -16.01 -5.78
C THR A 109 31.94 -16.73 -5.32
N ARG A 110 32.60 -16.20 -4.30
CA ARG A 110 33.76 -16.81 -3.65
C ARG A 110 33.43 -18.16 -2.93
N LYS A 111 32.12 -18.42 -2.70
CA LYS A 111 31.64 -19.65 -2.03
C LYS A 111 30.53 -20.28 -2.88
N PRO A 112 30.89 -21.04 -3.94
CA PRO A 112 29.92 -21.69 -4.81
C PRO A 112 29.12 -22.76 -4.05
N MET A 113 27.83 -22.87 -4.36
CA MET A 113 27.00 -23.95 -3.81
C MET A 113 27.35 -25.29 -4.45
N GLY A 114 27.85 -26.22 -3.65
CA GLY A 114 28.03 -27.61 -4.05
C GLY A 114 26.72 -28.43 -3.92
N PRO A 115 26.68 -29.68 -4.40
CA PRO A 115 25.50 -30.54 -4.38
C PRO A 115 24.86 -30.70 -2.98
N ILE A 116 25.67 -30.80 -1.96
CA ILE A 116 25.22 -30.94 -0.56
C ILE A 116 24.53 -29.64 -0.10
N ALA A 117 25.15 -28.49 -0.36
CA ALA A 117 24.56 -27.18 -0.01
C ALA A 117 23.25 -26.93 -0.75
N VAL A 118 23.12 -27.36 -2.01
CA VAL A 118 21.87 -27.31 -2.76
C VAL A 118 20.81 -28.20 -2.11
N ALA A 119 21.14 -29.44 -1.75
CA ALA A 119 20.21 -30.35 -1.09
C ALA A 119 19.75 -29.81 0.28
N GLU A 120 20.67 -29.25 1.08
CA GLU A 120 20.34 -28.62 2.36
C GLU A 120 19.43 -27.39 2.18
N ALA A 121 19.72 -26.53 1.19
CA ALA A 121 18.89 -25.37 0.90
C ALA A 121 17.47 -25.77 0.47
N LEU A 122 17.32 -26.77 -0.39
CA LEU A 122 16.02 -27.31 -0.81
C LEU A 122 15.28 -27.96 0.36
N ALA A 123 15.97 -28.73 1.21
CA ALA A 123 15.37 -29.32 2.40
C ALA A 123 14.88 -28.24 3.39
N LEU A 124 15.69 -27.20 3.63
CA LEU A 124 15.30 -26.07 4.47
C LEU A 124 14.12 -25.29 3.88
N GLY A 125 14.14 -25.01 2.57
CA GLY A 125 13.05 -24.35 1.86
C GLY A 125 11.75 -25.15 1.95
N SER A 126 11.80 -26.47 1.71
CA SER A 126 10.63 -27.35 1.84
C SER A 126 10.10 -27.38 3.27
N ARG A 127 10.96 -27.43 4.27
CA ARG A 127 10.56 -27.38 5.69
C ARG A 127 9.88 -26.09 6.05
N ASN A 128 10.38 -24.94 5.58
CA ASN A 128 9.78 -23.63 5.80
C ASN A 128 8.43 -23.50 5.10
N MET A 129 8.27 -24.13 3.93
CA MET A 129 7.03 -24.12 3.18
C MET A 129 5.91 -24.89 3.88
N VAL A 130 6.20 -25.95 4.65
CA VAL A 130 5.19 -26.74 5.36
C VAL A 130 4.33 -25.85 6.25
N MET A 131 4.95 -24.95 7.02
CA MET A 131 4.21 -24.02 7.88
C MET A 131 3.26 -23.13 7.07
N THR A 132 3.73 -22.59 5.96
CA THR A 132 2.92 -21.73 5.07
C THR A 132 1.79 -22.53 4.43
N ALA A 133 2.02 -23.76 4.00
CA ALA A 133 1.02 -24.62 3.41
C ALA A 133 -0.10 -24.97 4.41
N VAL A 134 0.26 -25.38 5.64
CA VAL A 134 -0.71 -25.66 6.71
C VAL A 134 -1.53 -24.42 7.05
N LEU A 135 -0.89 -23.25 7.14
CA LEU A 135 -1.57 -21.98 7.36
C LEU A 135 -2.58 -21.70 6.25
N LEU A 136 -2.19 -21.79 4.98
CA LEU A 136 -3.08 -21.53 3.85
C LEU A 136 -4.25 -22.53 3.80
N CYS A 137 -4.04 -23.81 4.08
CA CYS A 137 -5.11 -24.78 4.21
C CYS A 137 -6.09 -24.42 5.32
N SER A 138 -5.59 -24.04 6.50
CA SER A 138 -6.44 -23.64 7.64
C SER A 138 -7.28 -22.40 7.31
N ILE A 139 -6.66 -21.39 6.66
CA ILE A 139 -7.36 -20.19 6.24
C ILE A 139 -8.39 -20.51 5.15
N GLY A 140 -8.06 -21.40 4.21
CA GLY A 140 -9.00 -21.86 3.20
C GLY A 140 -10.28 -22.45 3.78
N LEU A 141 -10.18 -23.19 4.88
CA LEU A 141 -11.36 -23.68 5.62
C LEU A 141 -12.18 -22.51 6.21
N ILE A 142 -11.52 -21.53 6.83
CA ILE A 142 -12.19 -20.35 7.41
C ILE A 142 -12.92 -19.57 6.31
N VAL A 143 -12.25 -19.29 5.20
CA VAL A 143 -12.83 -18.56 4.06
C VAL A 143 -14.03 -19.29 3.46
N ASN A 144 -13.94 -20.61 3.34
CA ASN A 144 -15.06 -21.42 2.84
C ASN A 144 -16.27 -21.34 3.79
N VAL A 145 -16.07 -21.41 5.10
CA VAL A 145 -17.14 -21.22 6.09
C VAL A 145 -17.74 -19.81 6.00
N ILE A 146 -16.94 -18.77 5.86
CA ILE A 146 -17.40 -17.39 5.65
C ILE A 146 -18.25 -17.29 4.39
N ALA A 147 -17.79 -17.86 3.29
CA ALA A 147 -18.52 -17.84 2.03
C ALA A 147 -19.86 -18.59 2.11
N MET A 148 -19.86 -19.80 2.69
CA MET A 148 -21.06 -20.62 2.83
C MET A 148 -22.10 -20.05 3.81
N SER A 149 -21.63 -19.39 4.87
CA SER A 149 -22.51 -18.79 5.89
C SER A 149 -23.10 -17.43 5.50
N GLY A 150 -22.56 -16.80 4.45
CA GLY A 150 -22.95 -15.44 4.05
C GLY A 150 -22.49 -14.34 5.00
N VAL A 151 -21.70 -14.67 6.03
CA VAL A 151 -21.17 -13.68 7.01
C VAL A 151 -20.35 -12.60 6.30
N GLY A 152 -19.64 -12.93 5.22
CA GLY A 152 -18.89 -11.96 4.43
C GLY A 152 -19.78 -10.83 3.90
N ASN A 153 -20.93 -11.17 3.33
CA ASN A 153 -21.89 -10.17 2.83
C ASN A 153 -22.45 -9.32 3.97
N THR A 154 -22.83 -9.96 5.09
CA THR A 154 -23.36 -9.25 6.25
C THR A 154 -22.32 -8.26 6.82
N PHE A 155 -21.06 -8.68 6.93
CA PHE A 155 -19.97 -7.83 7.42
C PHE A 155 -19.70 -6.66 6.47
N SER A 156 -19.69 -6.91 5.16
CA SER A 156 -19.55 -5.89 4.13
C SER A 156 -20.67 -4.84 4.23
N LEU A 157 -21.92 -5.29 4.40
CA LEU A 157 -23.07 -4.40 4.60
C LEU A 157 -22.95 -3.56 5.89
N MET A 158 -22.49 -4.16 6.99
CA MET A 158 -22.24 -3.43 8.25
C MET A 158 -21.19 -2.35 8.07
N ILE A 159 -20.09 -2.64 7.37
CA ILE A 159 -19.05 -1.62 7.08
C ILE A 159 -19.69 -0.46 6.31
N THR A 160 -20.43 -0.72 5.24
CA THR A 160 -21.06 0.33 4.44
C THR A 160 -22.07 1.14 5.26
N GLN A 161 -22.89 0.51 6.08
CA GLN A 161 -23.85 1.19 6.95
C GLN A 161 -23.15 2.07 8.01
N TRP A 162 -22.15 1.54 8.68
CA TRP A 162 -21.41 2.29 9.71
C TRP A 162 -20.55 3.40 9.11
N ALA A 163 -20.08 3.20 7.90
CA ALA A 163 -19.33 4.22 7.15
C ALA A 163 -20.23 5.36 6.65
N GLY A 164 -21.56 5.16 6.57
CA GLY A 164 -22.49 6.18 6.03
C GLY A 164 -22.09 6.62 4.62
N ASP A 165 -21.73 5.66 3.76
CA ASP A 165 -21.20 5.84 2.41
C ASP A 165 -19.87 6.63 2.32
N SER A 166 -19.22 6.88 3.46
CA SER A 166 -17.91 7.51 3.50
C SER A 166 -16.79 6.49 3.34
N LEU A 167 -16.09 6.56 2.20
CA LEU A 167 -14.92 5.70 1.94
C LEU A 167 -13.82 5.89 3.00
N LEU A 168 -13.62 7.11 3.54
CA LEU A 168 -12.64 7.37 4.59
C LEU A 168 -12.98 6.60 5.87
N ILE A 169 -14.24 6.64 6.30
CA ILE A 169 -14.69 5.93 7.51
C ILE A 169 -14.56 4.42 7.28
N ALA A 170 -14.92 3.93 6.09
CA ALA A 170 -14.76 2.51 5.75
C ALA A 170 -13.28 2.08 5.83
N ILE A 171 -12.35 2.85 5.30
CA ILE A 171 -10.91 2.57 5.40
C ILE A 171 -10.45 2.56 6.86
N VAL A 172 -10.90 3.50 7.67
CA VAL A 172 -10.57 3.53 9.11
C VAL A 172 -11.12 2.31 9.83
N LEU A 173 -12.36 1.88 9.54
CA LEU A 173 -12.94 0.66 10.12
C LEU A 173 -12.15 -0.59 9.71
N VAL A 174 -11.78 -0.69 8.44
CA VAL A 174 -10.94 -1.79 7.94
C VAL A 174 -9.55 -1.75 8.56
N ALA A 175 -8.95 -0.57 8.74
CA ALA A 175 -7.66 -0.42 9.42
C ALA A 175 -7.73 -0.88 10.88
N LEU A 176 -8.80 -0.54 11.60
CA LEU A 176 -9.01 -1.02 12.97
C LEU A 176 -9.22 -2.54 13.02
N ALA A 177 -10.00 -3.08 12.09
CA ALA A 177 -10.18 -4.53 11.97
C ALA A 177 -8.85 -5.24 11.64
N SER A 178 -8.05 -4.65 10.75
CA SER A 178 -6.71 -5.15 10.40
C SER A 178 -5.77 -5.15 11.61
N LEU A 179 -5.81 -4.10 12.40
CA LEU A 179 -4.99 -3.96 13.60
C LEU A 179 -5.34 -5.05 14.64
N ILE A 180 -6.64 -5.31 14.84
CA ILE A 180 -7.12 -6.36 15.76
C ILE A 180 -6.72 -7.75 15.25
N LEU A 181 -6.99 -8.05 13.97
CA LEU A 181 -6.65 -9.36 13.38
C LEU A 181 -5.13 -9.57 13.27
N GLY A 182 -4.41 -8.50 12.97
CA GLY A 182 -2.95 -8.50 12.85
C GLY A 182 -2.23 -8.83 14.15
N MET A 183 -2.86 -8.64 15.31
CA MET A 183 -2.29 -9.05 16.61
C MET A 183 -2.16 -10.57 16.78
N GLY A 184 -2.83 -11.37 15.96
CA GLY A 184 -2.80 -12.83 16.08
C GLY A 184 -2.57 -13.58 14.79
N LEU A 185 -2.62 -12.92 13.63
CA LEU A 185 -2.51 -13.55 12.32
C LEU A 185 -1.28 -13.03 11.56
N PRO A 186 -0.58 -13.89 10.81
CA PRO A 186 0.40 -13.45 9.83
C PRO A 186 -0.27 -12.62 8.71
N VAL A 187 0.50 -11.74 8.07
CA VAL A 187 0.01 -10.82 7.02
C VAL A 187 -0.88 -11.49 5.96
N THR A 188 -0.43 -12.61 5.41
CA THR A 188 -1.18 -13.35 4.39
C THR A 188 -2.55 -13.79 4.91
N ALA A 189 -2.60 -14.29 6.14
CA ALA A 189 -3.85 -14.70 6.80
C ALA A 189 -4.78 -13.51 7.04
N ALA A 190 -4.25 -12.44 7.62
CA ALA A 190 -5.00 -11.21 7.87
C ALA A 190 -5.56 -10.63 6.56
N TYR A 191 -4.76 -10.59 5.50
CA TYR A 191 -5.21 -10.13 4.18
C TYR A 191 -6.34 -11.01 3.62
N ILE A 192 -6.21 -12.34 3.66
CA ILE A 192 -7.20 -13.26 3.11
C ILE A 192 -8.55 -13.08 3.82
N VAL A 193 -8.54 -13.06 5.16
CA VAL A 193 -9.76 -12.89 5.95
C VAL A 193 -10.39 -11.51 5.70
N LEU A 194 -9.61 -10.43 5.81
CA LEU A 194 -10.11 -9.08 5.58
C LEU A 194 -10.52 -8.86 4.13
N GLY A 195 -9.80 -9.41 3.16
CA GLY A 195 -10.14 -9.34 1.75
C GLY A 195 -11.50 -9.97 1.47
N THR A 196 -11.76 -11.13 2.05
CA THR A 196 -13.05 -11.80 1.89
C THR A 196 -14.20 -11.03 2.56
N LEU A 197 -13.95 -10.41 3.71
CA LEU A 197 -14.97 -9.70 4.49
C LEU A 197 -15.20 -8.26 4.04
N SER A 198 -14.16 -7.54 3.65
CA SER A 198 -14.17 -6.08 3.51
C SER A 198 -13.95 -5.58 2.08
N ALA A 199 -13.33 -6.40 1.19
CA ALA A 199 -13.07 -5.94 -0.17
C ALA A 199 -14.34 -5.60 -0.96
N PRO A 200 -15.46 -6.35 -0.84
CA PRO A 200 -16.70 -5.97 -1.50
C PRO A 200 -17.20 -4.59 -1.09
N ALA A 201 -17.17 -4.26 0.21
CA ALA A 201 -17.58 -2.95 0.71
C ALA A 201 -16.71 -1.80 0.17
N LEU A 202 -15.38 -1.97 0.20
CA LEU A 202 -14.47 -0.96 -0.34
C LEU A 202 -14.61 -0.81 -1.85
N PHE A 203 -14.74 -1.91 -2.57
CA PHE A 203 -15.01 -1.89 -4.01
C PHE A 203 -16.29 -1.13 -4.34
N ASP A 204 -17.38 -1.44 -3.64
CA ASP A 204 -18.67 -0.77 -3.82
C ASP A 204 -18.55 0.75 -3.60
N LEU A 205 -17.88 1.17 -2.53
CA LEU A 205 -17.69 2.60 -2.24
C LEU A 205 -16.82 3.29 -3.28
N ILE A 206 -15.72 2.67 -3.74
CA ILE A 206 -14.84 3.23 -4.77
C ILE A 206 -15.60 3.32 -6.10
N ALA A 207 -16.26 2.24 -6.51
CA ALA A 207 -17.01 2.18 -7.77
C ALA A 207 -18.20 3.15 -7.77
N ASN A 208 -18.88 3.33 -6.62
CA ASN A 208 -19.96 4.32 -6.48
C ASN A 208 -19.45 5.76 -6.60
N GLN A 209 -18.25 6.07 -6.09
CA GLN A 209 -17.66 7.38 -6.29
C GLN A 209 -17.32 7.65 -7.76
N GLN A 210 -16.79 6.63 -8.48
CA GLN A 210 -16.54 6.72 -9.92
C GLN A 210 -17.83 6.88 -10.70
N LEU A 211 -18.89 6.12 -10.34
CA LEU A 211 -20.21 6.22 -10.94
C LEU A 211 -20.80 7.62 -10.74
N ALA A 212 -20.75 8.16 -9.53
CA ALA A 212 -21.22 9.50 -9.23
C ALA A 212 -20.45 10.57 -10.03
N ALA A 213 -19.13 10.40 -10.18
CA ALA A 213 -18.31 11.31 -10.98
C ALA A 213 -18.67 11.26 -12.48
N ALA A 214 -18.89 10.07 -13.04
CA ALA A 214 -19.32 9.88 -14.42
C ALA A 214 -20.72 10.48 -14.67
N ILE A 215 -21.65 10.28 -13.75
CA ILE A 215 -23.00 10.90 -13.82
C ILE A 215 -22.90 12.43 -13.71
N ALA A 216 -22.07 12.95 -12.80
CA ALA A 216 -21.89 14.37 -12.62
C ALA A 216 -21.29 15.08 -13.85
N SER A 217 -20.40 14.41 -14.57
CA SER A 217 -19.81 14.93 -15.83
C SER A 217 -20.79 14.91 -17.00
N GLY A 218 -21.91 14.17 -16.88
CA GLY A 218 -22.86 13.97 -17.97
C GLY A 218 -22.43 12.91 -19.00
N ASP A 219 -21.33 12.22 -18.76
CA ASP A 219 -20.80 11.16 -19.64
C ASP A 219 -21.51 9.82 -19.32
N VAL A 220 -22.77 9.74 -19.73
CA VAL A 220 -23.64 8.57 -19.50
C VAL A 220 -24.14 8.07 -20.85
N GLY A 221 -23.72 6.87 -21.24
CA GLY A 221 -24.16 6.22 -22.48
C GLY A 221 -25.67 5.94 -22.50
N ASP A 222 -26.25 5.82 -23.70
CA ASP A 222 -27.70 5.63 -23.87
C ASP A 222 -28.24 4.34 -23.25
N GLN A 223 -27.43 3.29 -23.18
CA GLN A 223 -27.82 2.03 -22.51
C GLN A 223 -28.01 2.25 -21.01
N ALA A 224 -27.10 2.96 -20.38
CA ALA A 224 -27.17 3.26 -18.96
C ALA A 224 -28.32 4.22 -18.63
N LYS A 225 -28.61 5.19 -19.51
CA LYS A 225 -29.81 6.04 -19.40
C LYS A 225 -31.08 5.20 -19.40
N THR A 226 -31.17 4.21 -20.29
CA THR A 226 -32.34 3.30 -20.38
C THR A 226 -32.49 2.48 -19.11
N MET A 227 -31.39 1.96 -18.55
CA MET A 227 -31.42 1.22 -17.28
C MET A 227 -31.84 2.11 -16.10
N LEU A 228 -31.30 3.33 -16.03
CA LEU A 228 -31.68 4.29 -15.00
C LEU A 228 -33.13 4.80 -15.13
N MET A 229 -33.69 4.81 -16.36
CA MET A 229 -35.12 5.10 -16.56
C MET A 229 -36.03 4.07 -15.88
N LEU A 230 -35.58 2.82 -15.76
CA LEU A 230 -36.32 1.76 -15.05
C LEU A 230 -36.32 1.99 -13.52
N VAL A 231 -35.30 2.66 -13.00
CA VAL A 231 -35.13 2.92 -11.55
C VAL A 231 -35.82 4.20 -11.12
N SER A 232 -35.61 5.27 -11.87
CA SER A 232 -36.17 6.59 -11.61
C SER A 232 -36.28 7.37 -12.91
N PRO A 233 -37.48 7.47 -13.51
CA PRO A 233 -37.71 8.25 -14.72
C PRO A 233 -37.33 9.73 -14.57
N GLU A 234 -37.55 10.29 -13.37
CA GLU A 234 -37.19 11.68 -13.06
C GLU A 234 -35.68 11.91 -13.01
N ALA A 235 -34.95 10.94 -12.48
CA ALA A 235 -33.50 10.96 -12.43
C ALA A 235 -32.89 10.75 -13.82
N ALA A 236 -33.47 9.84 -14.61
CA ALA A 236 -33.02 9.59 -15.97
C ALA A 236 -33.19 10.80 -16.91
N ALA A 237 -34.22 11.62 -16.69
CA ALA A 237 -34.43 12.85 -17.45
C ALA A 237 -33.33 13.91 -17.23
N LYS A 238 -32.62 13.84 -16.11
CA LYS A 238 -31.49 14.72 -15.77
C LYS A 238 -30.14 14.20 -16.25
N LEU A 239 -30.07 12.93 -16.67
CA LEU A 239 -28.84 12.29 -17.14
C LEU A 239 -28.42 12.83 -18.51
N GLY A 240 -27.10 12.96 -18.71
CA GLY A 240 -26.53 13.50 -19.94
C GLY A 240 -26.39 15.02 -19.94
N THR A 241 -26.76 15.68 -18.83
CA THR A 241 -26.39 17.08 -18.54
C THR A 241 -25.47 17.09 -17.32
N PRO A 242 -24.40 17.90 -17.32
CA PRO A 242 -23.55 18.06 -16.14
C PRO A 242 -24.37 18.48 -14.93
N MET A 243 -24.16 17.81 -13.79
CA MET A 243 -24.83 18.11 -12.54
C MET A 243 -23.82 18.23 -11.38
N GLN A 244 -24.26 18.77 -10.25
CA GLN A 244 -23.43 18.82 -9.05
C GLN A 244 -23.13 17.40 -8.53
N LEU A 245 -21.90 17.19 -8.06
CA LEU A 245 -21.44 15.87 -7.60
C LEU A 245 -22.31 15.31 -6.46
N ASP A 246 -22.82 16.17 -5.56
CA ASP A 246 -23.66 15.71 -4.46
C ASP A 246 -25.03 15.25 -4.93
N ALA A 247 -25.62 15.90 -5.95
CA ALA A 247 -26.84 15.40 -6.60
C ALA A 247 -26.62 14.06 -7.31
N ALA A 248 -25.45 13.87 -7.94
CA ALA A 248 -25.08 12.58 -8.54
C ALA A 248 -24.91 11.48 -7.48
N LYS A 249 -24.33 11.78 -6.31
CA LYS A 249 -24.23 10.84 -5.19
C LYS A 249 -25.59 10.42 -4.64
N GLU A 250 -26.51 11.37 -4.45
CA GLU A 250 -27.88 11.06 -4.02
C GLU A 250 -28.58 10.15 -5.03
N LEU A 251 -28.35 10.38 -6.32
CA LEU A 251 -28.89 9.55 -7.37
C LEU A 251 -28.32 8.12 -7.33
N VAL A 252 -27.01 8.00 -7.14
CA VAL A 252 -26.34 6.68 -6.98
C VAL A 252 -26.86 5.97 -5.73
N ALA A 253 -27.07 6.67 -4.62
CA ALA A 253 -27.59 6.09 -3.38
C ALA A 253 -29.05 5.59 -3.52
N ALA A 254 -29.82 6.17 -4.44
CA ALA A 254 -31.19 5.75 -4.73
C ALA A 254 -31.30 4.52 -5.63
N ILE A 255 -30.21 4.08 -6.27
CA ILE A 255 -30.20 2.89 -7.14
C ILE A 255 -30.38 1.61 -6.30
N PRO A 256 -31.38 0.75 -6.63
CA PRO A 256 -31.50 -0.54 -6.00
C PRO A 256 -30.25 -1.41 -6.18
N ARG A 257 -29.87 -2.14 -5.14
CA ARG A 257 -28.64 -2.96 -5.12
C ARG A 257 -28.57 -3.96 -6.27
N ASP A 258 -29.70 -4.57 -6.62
CA ASP A 258 -29.79 -5.57 -7.68
C ASP A 258 -29.49 -4.99 -9.07
N LEU A 259 -29.66 -3.68 -9.26
CA LEU A 259 -29.39 -2.97 -10.51
C LEU A 259 -28.05 -2.25 -10.51
N MET A 260 -27.36 -2.18 -9.37
CA MET A 260 -26.11 -1.43 -9.23
C MET A 260 -25.00 -1.99 -10.13
N ALA A 261 -24.83 -3.32 -10.17
CA ALA A 261 -23.78 -3.95 -10.99
C ALA A 261 -23.96 -3.68 -12.50
N PRO A 262 -25.12 -3.96 -13.10
CA PRO A 262 -25.34 -3.70 -14.53
C PRO A 262 -25.27 -2.19 -14.88
N ILE A 263 -25.68 -1.31 -13.97
CA ILE A 263 -25.57 0.15 -14.20
C ILE A 263 -24.10 0.60 -14.17
N ARG A 264 -23.28 0.10 -13.22
CA ARG A 264 -21.85 0.36 -13.19
C ARG A 264 -21.16 -0.11 -14.47
N GLU A 265 -21.43 -1.34 -14.91
CA GLU A 265 -20.86 -1.90 -16.14
C GLU A 265 -21.30 -1.16 -17.40
N GLY A 266 -22.47 -0.54 -17.38
CA GLY A 266 -22.98 0.28 -18.49
C GLY A 266 -22.43 1.71 -18.56
N ILE A 267 -21.86 2.22 -17.46
CA ILE A 267 -21.38 3.61 -17.36
C ILE A 267 -19.86 3.67 -17.21
N ILE A 268 -19.30 2.78 -16.38
CA ILE A 268 -17.88 2.77 -16.06
C ILE A 268 -17.16 1.76 -16.96
N ASP A 269 -16.03 2.15 -17.54
CA ASP A 269 -15.23 1.22 -18.32
C ASP A 269 -14.78 0.02 -17.47
N SER A 270 -14.76 -1.16 -18.09
CA SER A 270 -14.39 -2.42 -17.43
C SER A 270 -12.99 -2.39 -16.83
N THR A 271 -12.07 -1.65 -17.46
CA THR A 271 -10.71 -1.44 -16.96
C THR A 271 -10.73 -0.61 -15.68
N ALA A 272 -11.55 0.44 -15.60
CA ALA A 272 -11.70 1.27 -14.42
C ALA A 272 -12.32 0.48 -13.24
N LEU A 273 -13.31 -0.38 -13.50
CA LEU A 273 -13.87 -1.29 -12.49
C LEU A 273 -12.84 -2.30 -12.00
N THR A 274 -12.00 -2.83 -12.89
CA THR A 274 -10.90 -3.73 -12.54
C THR A 274 -9.90 -3.03 -11.62
N PHE A 275 -9.53 -1.78 -11.90
CA PHE A 275 -8.64 -1.01 -11.03
C PHE A 275 -9.32 -0.58 -9.72
N ALA A 276 -10.63 -0.35 -9.69
CA ALA A 276 -11.38 -0.12 -8.46
C ALA A 276 -11.33 -1.36 -7.54
N LEU A 277 -11.53 -2.56 -8.11
CA LEU A 277 -11.40 -3.82 -7.38
C LEU A 277 -9.97 -4.01 -6.86
N LEU A 278 -8.98 -3.75 -7.71
CA LEU A 278 -7.56 -3.84 -7.33
C LEU A 278 -7.21 -2.84 -6.23
N SER A 279 -7.72 -1.62 -6.29
CA SER A 279 -7.54 -0.60 -5.25
C SER A 279 -8.11 -1.06 -3.91
N ALA A 280 -9.32 -1.63 -3.89
CA ALA A 280 -9.94 -2.17 -2.68
C ALA A 280 -9.07 -3.27 -2.04
N HIS A 281 -8.59 -4.22 -2.85
CA HIS A 281 -7.72 -5.29 -2.37
C HIS A 281 -6.34 -4.78 -1.94
N LEU A 282 -5.75 -3.82 -2.65
CA LEU A 282 -4.47 -3.21 -2.27
C LEU A 282 -4.58 -2.41 -0.97
N ILE A 283 -5.67 -1.68 -0.74
CA ILE A 283 -5.92 -1.01 0.55
C ILE A 283 -5.85 -2.02 1.69
N ILE A 284 -6.57 -3.14 1.57
CA ILE A 284 -6.60 -4.19 2.60
C ILE A 284 -5.24 -4.85 2.75
N PHE A 285 -4.57 -5.15 1.63
CA PHE A 285 -3.24 -5.75 1.65
C PHE A 285 -2.20 -4.86 2.35
N TRP A 286 -2.23 -3.56 2.06
CA TRP A 286 -1.37 -2.58 2.73
C TRP A 286 -1.63 -2.51 4.23
N LEU A 287 -2.89 -2.40 4.62
CA LEU A 287 -3.28 -2.38 6.03
C LEU A 287 -2.92 -3.68 6.76
N SER A 288 -3.02 -4.83 6.10
CA SER A 288 -2.64 -6.12 6.69
C SER A 288 -1.14 -6.27 7.00
N GLN A 289 -0.28 -5.43 6.42
CA GLN A 289 1.15 -5.41 6.78
C GLN A 289 1.40 -4.97 8.23
N ASP A 290 0.42 -4.33 8.83
CA ASP A 290 0.44 -3.87 10.22
C ASP A 290 0.75 -5.00 11.22
N SER A 291 0.34 -6.22 10.92
CA SER A 291 0.60 -7.42 11.73
C SER A 291 2.09 -7.70 12.01
N ASN A 292 2.99 -7.23 11.15
CA ASN A 292 4.43 -7.43 11.33
C ASN A 292 5.10 -6.41 12.26
N ILE A 293 4.48 -5.26 12.45
CA ILE A 293 5.11 -4.07 13.05
C ILE A 293 4.37 -3.51 14.24
N THR A 294 3.09 -3.88 14.43
CA THR A 294 2.27 -3.31 15.50
C THR A 294 2.27 -4.21 16.74
N PRO A 295 2.64 -3.67 17.91
CA PRO A 295 2.50 -4.40 19.16
C PRO A 295 1.03 -4.84 19.41
N PRO A 296 0.80 -5.98 20.09
CA PRO A 296 1.74 -6.72 20.96
C PRO A 296 2.54 -7.86 20.29
N VAL A 297 2.27 -8.24 19.04
CA VAL A 297 2.84 -9.45 18.41
C VAL A 297 3.70 -9.13 17.19
N CYS A 298 4.30 -7.97 17.10
CA CYS A 298 5.13 -7.52 15.99
C CYS A 298 6.45 -8.32 15.85
N LEU A 299 6.38 -9.55 15.34
CA LEU A 299 7.50 -10.49 15.28
C LEU A 299 8.74 -9.91 14.57
N THR A 300 8.55 -9.15 13.49
CA THR A 300 9.67 -8.53 12.76
C THR A 300 10.38 -7.48 13.62
N ALA A 301 9.62 -6.65 14.34
CA ALA A 301 10.19 -5.65 15.24
C ALA A 301 10.87 -6.31 16.46
N PHE A 302 10.33 -7.42 16.99
CA PHE A 302 10.94 -8.16 18.08
C PHE A 302 12.25 -8.83 17.65
N THR A 303 12.30 -9.35 16.43
CA THR A 303 13.55 -9.88 15.85
C THR A 303 14.60 -8.78 15.73
N ALA A 304 14.21 -7.59 15.24
CA ALA A 304 15.10 -6.43 15.16
C ALA A 304 15.58 -5.99 16.56
N ALA A 305 14.70 -6.00 17.57
CA ALA A 305 15.05 -5.70 18.95
C ALA A 305 16.07 -6.69 19.53
N ALA A 306 15.92 -7.98 19.23
CA ALA A 306 16.86 -9.02 19.65
C ALA A 306 18.24 -8.82 19.03
N ILE A 307 18.31 -8.43 17.74
CA ILE A 307 19.58 -8.13 17.04
C ILE A 307 20.23 -6.86 17.63
N ALA A 308 19.43 -5.83 17.89
CA ALA A 308 19.92 -4.54 18.40
C ALA A 308 20.17 -4.53 19.92
N GLY A 309 19.80 -5.57 20.66
CA GLY A 309 19.89 -5.60 22.12
C GLY A 309 18.98 -4.60 22.83
N THR A 310 17.82 -4.25 22.23
CA THR A 310 16.89 -3.22 22.72
C THR A 310 15.61 -3.82 23.27
N PRO A 311 14.83 -3.10 24.12
CA PRO A 311 13.54 -3.60 24.64
C PRO A 311 12.55 -3.83 23.49
N ALA A 312 12.00 -5.06 23.40
CA ALA A 312 11.14 -5.51 22.32
C ALA A 312 9.91 -4.61 22.11
N MET A 313 9.18 -4.27 23.17
CA MET A 313 7.99 -3.44 23.09
C MET A 313 8.27 -2.00 22.64
N ALA A 314 9.37 -1.40 23.12
CA ALA A 314 9.78 -0.06 22.71
C ALA A 314 10.18 -0.04 21.21
N THR A 315 10.88 -1.08 20.76
CA THR A 315 11.23 -1.27 19.34
C THR A 315 9.98 -1.46 18.49
N GLY A 316 8.99 -2.23 18.95
CA GLY A 316 7.69 -2.39 18.30
C GLY A 316 6.95 -1.06 18.12
N LEU A 317 6.85 -0.26 19.18
CA LEU A 317 6.22 1.07 19.11
C LEU A 317 6.97 2.02 18.16
N THR A 318 8.29 1.93 18.13
CA THR A 318 9.12 2.72 17.20
C THR A 318 8.90 2.25 15.76
N SER A 319 8.86 0.94 15.51
CA SER A 319 8.57 0.36 14.20
C SER A 319 7.20 0.83 13.67
N TRP A 320 6.19 0.82 14.52
CA TRP A 320 4.86 1.33 14.18
C TRP A 320 4.88 2.83 13.80
N LYS A 321 5.62 3.65 14.54
CA LYS A 321 5.80 5.07 14.19
C LYS A 321 6.52 5.27 12.85
N ILE A 322 7.52 4.47 12.56
CA ILE A 322 8.29 4.54 11.31
C ILE A 322 7.40 4.18 10.11
N ALA A 323 6.57 3.17 10.24
CA ALA A 323 5.80 2.56 9.16
C ALA A 323 4.49 3.29 8.81
N LYS A 324 4.29 4.52 9.24
CA LYS A 324 3.04 5.30 9.04
C LYS A 324 2.56 5.41 7.58
N ALA A 325 3.44 5.26 6.59
CA ALA A 325 3.04 5.21 5.19
C ALA A 325 2.10 4.03 4.88
N LEU A 326 2.06 2.98 5.73
CA LEU A 326 1.06 1.91 5.62
C LEU A 326 -0.39 2.40 5.74
N TYR A 327 -0.61 3.51 6.44
CA TYR A 327 -1.94 4.11 6.60
C TYR A 327 -2.20 5.25 5.61
N ILE A 328 -1.15 5.89 5.09
CA ILE A 328 -1.26 7.03 4.17
C ILE A 328 -1.41 6.55 2.72
N VAL A 329 -0.62 5.56 2.29
CA VAL A 329 -0.66 5.06 0.91
C VAL A 329 -2.03 4.48 0.52
N PRO A 330 -2.76 3.75 1.39
CA PRO A 330 -4.13 3.34 1.12
C PRO A 330 -5.09 4.50 0.78
N LEU A 331 -4.88 5.68 1.36
CA LEU A 331 -5.69 6.85 0.99
C LEU A 331 -5.41 7.33 -0.44
N LEU A 332 -4.17 7.19 -0.92
CA LEU A 332 -3.85 7.47 -2.32
C LEU A 332 -4.54 6.48 -3.26
N PHE A 333 -4.64 5.19 -2.89
CA PHE A 333 -5.37 4.19 -3.68
C PHE A 333 -6.86 4.48 -3.75
N ALA A 334 -7.42 5.01 -2.65
CA ALA A 334 -8.85 5.28 -2.51
C ALA A 334 -9.30 6.54 -3.25
N TYR A 335 -8.49 7.59 -3.22
CA TYR A 335 -8.93 8.93 -3.61
C TYR A 335 -8.21 9.52 -4.83
N THR A 336 -7.23 8.82 -5.37
CA THR A 336 -6.47 9.31 -6.52
C THR A 336 -6.33 8.21 -7.58
N PRO A 337 -6.13 8.55 -8.86
CA PRO A 337 -5.85 7.57 -9.90
C PRO A 337 -4.41 7.03 -9.80
N PHE A 338 -3.91 6.77 -8.59
CA PHE A 338 -2.58 6.20 -8.37
C PHE A 338 -2.51 4.74 -8.85
N ILE A 339 -3.66 4.04 -8.79
CA ILE A 339 -3.85 2.71 -9.35
C ILE A 339 -4.74 2.87 -10.60
N GLY A 340 -4.19 2.58 -11.77
CA GLY A 340 -4.93 2.57 -13.03
C GLY A 340 -5.03 3.90 -13.77
N GLY A 341 -4.45 4.99 -13.25
CA GLY A 341 -4.34 6.25 -13.97
C GLY A 341 -3.32 6.20 -15.12
N SER A 342 -3.30 7.24 -15.93
CA SER A 342 -2.28 7.42 -16.94
C SER A 342 -0.88 7.53 -16.31
N TYR A 343 0.16 7.19 -17.06
CA TYR A 343 1.54 7.28 -16.55
C TYR A 343 1.87 8.67 -16.00
N VAL A 344 1.41 9.73 -16.68
CA VAL A 344 1.65 11.12 -16.23
C VAL A 344 0.98 11.39 -14.88
N GLU A 345 -0.26 10.97 -14.70
CA GLU A 345 -0.99 11.12 -13.44
C GLU A 345 -0.32 10.34 -12.31
N VAL A 346 0.00 9.07 -12.55
CA VAL A 346 0.63 8.20 -11.56
C VAL A 346 1.98 8.75 -11.11
N PHE A 347 2.84 9.16 -12.03
CA PHE A 347 4.13 9.77 -11.69
C PHE A 347 3.98 11.14 -11.00
N THR A 348 2.98 11.92 -11.38
CA THR A 348 2.67 13.20 -10.73
C THR A 348 2.23 12.98 -9.29
N ILE A 349 1.33 12.02 -9.05
CA ILE A 349 0.89 11.63 -7.69
C ILE A 349 2.08 11.13 -6.89
N PHE A 350 2.91 10.26 -7.47
CA PHE A 350 4.11 9.75 -6.82
C PHE A 350 5.06 10.86 -6.39
N ALA A 351 5.37 11.82 -7.26
CA ALA A 351 6.29 12.92 -6.97
C ALA A 351 5.79 13.82 -5.84
N PHE A 352 4.52 14.20 -5.86
CA PHE A 352 3.92 15.00 -4.79
C PHE A 352 3.79 14.20 -3.49
N ALA A 353 3.43 12.93 -3.55
CA ALA A 353 3.33 12.07 -2.38
C ALA A 353 4.69 11.84 -1.71
N LEU A 354 5.77 11.76 -2.49
CA LEU A 354 7.13 11.64 -1.96
C LEU A 354 7.48 12.84 -1.06
N VAL A 355 7.21 14.07 -1.53
CA VAL A 355 7.44 15.29 -0.76
C VAL A 355 6.46 15.38 0.41
N GLY A 356 5.20 15.00 0.21
CA GLY A 356 4.18 14.95 1.25
C GLY A 356 4.55 14.02 2.41
N LEU A 357 5.09 12.83 2.12
CA LEU A 357 5.56 11.88 3.12
C LEU A 357 6.83 12.37 3.85
N TYR A 358 7.71 13.11 3.15
CA TYR A 358 8.85 13.75 3.80
C TYR A 358 8.39 14.84 4.77
N ALA A 359 7.45 15.69 4.35
CA ALA A 359 6.84 16.71 5.20
C ALA A 359 6.14 16.10 6.42
N PHE A 360 5.38 15.03 6.23
CA PHE A 360 4.72 14.32 7.31
C PHE A 360 5.71 13.67 8.28
N SER A 361 6.83 13.15 7.77
CA SER A 361 7.91 12.61 8.59
C SER A 361 8.55 13.69 9.47
N GLY A 362 8.82 14.87 8.90
CA GLY A 362 9.34 16.02 9.64
C GLY A 362 8.36 16.53 10.69
N PHE A 363 7.08 16.62 10.37
CA PHE A 363 6.03 16.98 11.33
C PHE A 363 6.03 16.04 12.54
N MET A 364 6.03 14.72 12.30
CA MET A 364 5.97 13.72 13.37
C MET A 364 7.18 13.80 14.32
N GLN A 365 8.35 14.06 13.76
CA GLN A 365 9.60 14.12 14.55
C GLN A 365 9.89 15.49 15.13
N GLY A 366 9.21 16.54 14.65
CA GLY A 366 9.50 17.93 15.06
C GLY A 366 10.86 18.41 14.63
N HIS A 367 11.44 17.80 13.61
CA HIS A 367 12.78 18.04 13.11
C HIS A 367 12.84 17.85 11.60
N LEU A 368 13.62 18.68 10.90
CA LEU A 368 14.06 18.45 9.52
C LEU A 368 15.58 18.51 9.45
N GLU A 369 16.12 19.65 9.08
CA GLU A 369 17.56 19.92 9.17
C GLU A 369 17.93 20.44 10.57
N LYS A 370 16.98 21.09 11.26
CA LYS A 370 17.08 21.62 12.63
C LYS A 370 15.77 21.37 13.39
N PRO A 371 15.76 21.47 14.74
CA PRO A 371 14.55 21.42 15.54
C PRO A 371 13.52 22.44 15.06
N MET A 372 12.23 22.08 15.06
CA MET A 372 11.15 22.93 14.59
C MET A 372 10.26 23.42 15.70
N SER A 373 9.88 24.69 15.65
CA SER A 373 8.82 25.24 16.47
C SER A 373 7.45 24.68 16.08
N TRP A 374 6.48 24.71 17.01
CA TRP A 374 5.11 24.23 16.75
C TRP A 374 4.44 24.89 15.53
N PRO A 375 4.53 26.22 15.30
CA PRO A 375 3.96 26.82 14.09
C PRO A 375 4.56 26.25 12.79
N MET A 376 5.88 26.01 12.75
CA MET A 376 6.54 25.41 11.59
C MET A 376 6.09 23.98 11.37
N ARG A 377 5.88 23.20 12.44
CA ARG A 377 5.37 21.84 12.36
C ARG A 377 3.96 21.82 11.78
N ILE A 378 3.07 22.71 12.24
CA ILE A 378 1.69 22.81 11.72
C ILE A 378 1.70 23.22 10.25
N ALA A 379 2.51 24.22 9.87
CA ALA A 379 2.67 24.61 8.48
C ALA A 379 3.16 23.47 7.61
N LEU A 380 4.13 22.69 8.10
CA LEU A 380 4.65 21.52 7.40
C LEU A 380 3.59 20.43 7.23
N LEU A 381 2.79 20.17 8.26
CA LEU A 381 1.66 19.24 8.18
C LEU A 381 0.62 19.69 7.13
N ALA A 382 0.27 20.98 7.13
CA ALA A 382 -0.68 21.54 6.16
C ALA A 382 -0.15 21.39 4.73
N CYS A 383 1.12 21.73 4.48
CA CYS A 383 1.75 21.52 3.18
C CYS A 383 1.78 20.04 2.78
N GLY A 384 2.15 19.14 3.69
CA GLY A 384 2.16 17.70 3.46
C GLY A 384 0.77 17.15 3.14
N ALA A 385 -0.25 17.60 3.87
CA ALA A 385 -1.63 17.21 3.62
C ALA A 385 -2.10 17.66 2.22
N ILE A 386 -1.84 18.91 1.83
CA ILE A 386 -2.18 19.42 0.49
C ILE A 386 -1.53 18.58 -0.62
N LEU A 387 -0.29 18.15 -0.42
CA LEU A 387 0.45 17.34 -1.40
C LEU A 387 -0.11 15.91 -1.52
N LEU A 388 -0.69 15.37 -0.45
CA LEU A 388 -1.26 14.02 -0.40
C LEU A 388 -2.74 13.97 -0.80
N LEU A 389 -3.49 15.06 -0.62
CA LEU A 389 -4.92 15.11 -0.93
C LEU A 389 -5.19 15.11 -2.44
N PRO A 390 -6.39 14.63 -2.86
CA PRO A 390 -6.84 14.62 -4.26
C PRO A 390 -7.32 16.02 -4.70
N VAL A 391 -6.43 16.99 -4.65
CA VAL A 391 -6.70 18.37 -5.07
C VAL A 391 -6.05 18.68 -6.41
N ALA A 392 -6.51 19.75 -7.07
CA ALA A 392 -5.99 20.18 -8.35
C ALA A 392 -4.48 20.47 -8.29
N THR A 393 -3.77 20.21 -9.40
CA THR A 393 -2.29 20.28 -9.47
C THR A 393 -1.76 21.67 -9.08
N TYR A 394 -2.47 22.76 -9.39
CA TYR A 394 -2.05 24.10 -8.99
C TYR A 394 -2.09 24.30 -7.46
N ILE A 395 -3.01 23.65 -6.75
CA ILE A 395 -3.06 23.67 -5.27
C ILE A 395 -1.88 22.87 -4.71
N LYS A 396 -1.54 21.73 -5.32
CA LYS A 396 -0.34 20.95 -4.95
C LYS A 396 0.95 21.75 -5.15
N LEU A 397 1.03 22.55 -6.20
CA LEU A 397 2.18 23.45 -6.41
C LEU A 397 2.29 24.52 -5.30
N VAL A 398 1.17 25.05 -4.82
CA VAL A 398 1.16 25.94 -3.64
C VAL A 398 1.65 25.19 -2.39
N GLY A 399 1.19 23.97 -2.18
CA GLY A 399 1.68 23.10 -1.10
C GLY A 399 3.18 22.83 -1.18
N LEU A 400 3.70 22.59 -2.39
CA LEU A 400 5.13 22.39 -2.64
C LEU A 400 5.94 23.67 -2.35
N ALA A 401 5.48 24.82 -2.81
CA ALA A 401 6.09 26.10 -2.53
C ALA A 401 6.12 26.41 -1.02
N GLY A 402 5.02 26.12 -0.33
CA GLY A 402 4.94 26.23 1.14
C GLY A 402 5.92 25.30 1.84
N PHE A 403 6.03 24.04 1.40
CA PHE A 403 7.01 23.09 1.91
C PHE A 403 8.46 23.62 1.75
N VAL A 404 8.81 24.11 0.56
CA VAL A 404 10.14 24.67 0.29
C VAL A 404 10.40 25.90 1.18
N ALA A 405 9.40 26.78 1.37
CA ALA A 405 9.53 27.92 2.26
C ALA A 405 9.80 27.49 3.71
N VAL A 406 9.06 26.51 4.24
CA VAL A 406 9.27 25.96 5.58
C VAL A 406 10.66 25.33 5.71
N LEU A 407 11.11 24.59 4.71
CA LEU A 407 12.43 23.98 4.69
C LEU A 407 13.54 25.05 4.72
N VAL A 408 13.45 26.08 3.89
CA VAL A 408 14.43 27.20 3.86
C VAL A 408 14.45 27.95 5.20
N LEU A 409 13.28 28.20 5.77
CA LEU A 409 13.17 28.82 7.10
C LEU A 409 13.79 27.94 8.19
N ASN A 410 13.58 26.62 8.12
CA ASN A 410 14.18 25.69 9.07
C ASN A 410 15.71 25.67 8.96
N ILE A 411 16.26 25.66 7.74
CA ILE A 411 17.70 25.71 7.52
C ILE A 411 18.30 27.03 8.06
N ARG A 412 17.61 28.15 7.86
CA ARG A 412 18.05 29.49 8.29
C ARG A 412 17.80 29.77 9.77
N SER A 413 16.95 29.01 10.46
CA SER A 413 16.66 29.21 11.88
C SER A 413 17.93 29.07 12.71
N LYS A 414 18.07 29.88 13.78
CA LYS A 414 19.13 29.69 14.78
C LYS A 414 18.87 28.36 15.49
N SER A 415 19.91 27.55 15.69
CA SER A 415 19.81 26.31 16.46
C SER A 415 19.31 26.64 17.87
N VAL A 416 18.08 26.23 18.18
CA VAL A 416 17.62 26.20 19.57
C VAL A 416 18.25 24.94 20.15
N GLU A 417 19.27 25.09 20.98
CA GLU A 417 19.82 23.98 21.75
C GLU A 417 18.70 23.40 22.61
N GLN A 418 18.20 22.25 22.23
CA GLN A 418 17.39 21.46 23.14
C GLN A 418 18.33 20.78 24.14
N PRO A 419 18.06 20.89 25.45
CA PRO A 419 18.81 20.12 26.43
C PRO A 419 18.67 18.64 26.09
N VAL A 420 19.78 17.96 25.91
CA VAL A 420 19.87 16.52 25.76
C VAL A 420 19.16 15.91 26.95
N ALA A 421 18.00 15.29 26.74
CA ALA A 421 17.33 14.52 27.80
C ALA A 421 18.28 13.38 28.16
N ALA A 422 18.85 13.47 29.37
CA ALA A 422 19.68 12.43 29.93
C ALA A 422 18.86 11.12 29.93
N SER A 423 19.39 10.13 29.22
CA SER A 423 18.86 8.77 29.23
C SER A 423 19.02 8.20 30.63
N SER A 424 17.94 8.14 31.41
CA SER A 424 17.83 7.30 32.60
C SER A 424 17.24 5.95 32.22
#